data_60d8a41381402d79426f3dc54eacef43
#
_entry.id   60d8a41381402d79426f3dc54eacef43
#
_cell.length_a   1.000
_cell.length_b   1.000
_cell.length_c   1.000
_cell.angle_alpha   90.00
_cell.angle_beta   90.00
_cell.angle_gamma   90.00
#
_symmetry.space_group_name_H-M   'P 1'
#
loop_
_entity.id
_entity.type
_entity.pdbx_description
1 polymer ?
#
loop_
_entity_poly.entity_id
_entity_poly.type
_entity_poly.pdbx_seq_one_letter_code
_entity_poly.pdbx_strand_id
1 'polypeptide(L)' 'MNDVWFSEPVVIDFEPSGQHKVSSCFEAIECLDQRWPRRARDRAWRSANRVCRDALDGLRSPVEARKTLRKAAKAAGLLG' A
#
# COMPACT_ATOMS: atom_id res chain seq x y z
N MET A 1 -1.50 17.23 9.25
CA MET A 1 -0.68 16.63 8.19
C MET A 1 -1.58 16.21 7.03
N ASN A 2 -1.21 16.59 5.82
CA ASN A 2 -2.03 16.29 4.65
C ASN A 2 -1.73 14.90 4.11
N ASP A 3 -2.77 14.21 3.64
CA ASP A 3 -2.59 12.95 2.96
C ASP A 3 -1.96 13.17 1.58
N VAL A 4 -1.39 12.11 1.04
CA VAL A 4 -0.79 12.11 -0.31
C VAL A 4 -1.59 11.15 -1.18
N TRP A 5 -2.18 11.67 -2.24
CA TRP A 5 -3.12 10.93 -3.07
C TRP A 5 -2.44 10.31 -4.29
N PHE A 6 -2.85 9.09 -4.61
CA PHE A 6 -2.44 8.43 -5.85
C PHE A 6 -3.24 8.97 -7.04
N SER A 7 -2.63 8.96 -8.22
CA SER A 7 -3.34 9.34 -9.46
C SER A 7 -4.45 8.36 -9.79
N GLU A 8 -4.24 7.07 -9.45
CA GLU A 8 -5.22 6.01 -9.61
C GLU A 8 -5.18 5.12 -8.38
N PRO A 9 -6.33 4.60 -7.92
CA PRO A 9 -6.35 3.70 -6.78
C PRO A 9 -5.68 2.36 -7.11
N VAL A 10 -5.21 1.68 -6.06
CA VAL A 10 -4.76 0.30 -6.13
C VAL A 10 -5.85 -0.56 -5.52
N VAL A 11 -6.34 -1.53 -6.27
CA VAL A 11 -7.36 -2.46 -5.76
C VAL A 11 -6.65 -3.66 -5.15
N ILE A 12 -6.89 -3.88 -3.86
CA ILE A 12 -6.28 -4.98 -3.11
C ILE A 12 -7.38 -5.88 -2.57
N ASP A 13 -7.25 -7.17 -2.81
CA ASP A 13 -8.23 -8.15 -2.35
C ASP A 13 -7.76 -8.78 -1.04
N PHE A 14 -8.39 -8.39 0.06
CA PHE A 14 -8.11 -8.92 1.39
C PHE A 14 -9.16 -9.98 1.76
N GLU A 15 -9.06 -11.15 1.20
CA GLU A 15 -9.97 -12.23 1.57
C GLU A 15 -9.90 -12.56 3.06
N PRO A 16 -11.05 -12.80 3.70
CA PRO A 16 -12.42 -12.82 3.17
C PRO A 16 -13.13 -11.47 3.14
N SER A 17 -12.47 -10.39 3.58
CA SER A 17 -13.12 -9.08 3.71
C SER A 17 -13.36 -8.37 2.38
N GLY A 18 -12.84 -8.90 1.26
CA GLY A 18 -13.14 -8.39 -0.06
C GLY A 18 -12.17 -7.34 -0.56
N GLN A 19 -12.54 -6.69 -1.66
CA GLN A 19 -11.68 -5.73 -2.33
C GLN A 19 -11.75 -4.35 -1.69
N HIS A 20 -10.59 -3.72 -1.58
CA HIS A 20 -10.46 -2.35 -1.09
C HIS A 20 -9.76 -1.50 -2.14
N LYS A 21 -10.30 -0.32 -2.40
CA LYS A 21 -9.65 0.68 -3.24
C LYS A 21 -8.76 1.54 -2.35
N VAL A 22 -7.47 1.45 -2.56
CA VAL A 22 -6.49 2.22 -1.81
C VAL A 22 -6.08 3.42 -2.67
N SER A 23 -6.49 4.60 -2.27
CA SER A 23 -6.34 5.82 -3.06
C SER A 23 -5.28 6.78 -2.54
N SER A 24 -4.74 6.53 -1.35
CA SER A 24 -3.80 7.46 -0.72
C SER A 24 -2.77 6.74 0.14
N CYS A 25 -1.74 7.47 0.53
CA CYS A 25 -0.70 6.93 1.40
C CYS A 25 -1.22 6.57 2.80
N PHE A 26 -2.14 7.35 3.37
CA PHE A 26 -2.76 7.00 4.65
C PHE A 26 -3.54 5.69 4.56
N GLU A 27 -4.34 5.55 3.51
CA GLU A 27 -5.09 4.32 3.29
C GLU A 27 -4.15 3.14 3.09
N ALA A 28 -3.06 3.35 2.34
CA ALA A 28 -2.05 2.31 2.10
C ALA A 28 -1.40 1.85 3.39
N ILE A 29 -0.98 2.78 4.24
CA ILE A 29 -0.34 2.45 5.52
C ILE A 29 -1.32 1.72 6.43
N GLU A 30 -2.57 2.16 6.48
CA GLU A 30 -3.60 1.48 7.26
C GLU A 30 -3.77 0.03 6.80
N CYS A 31 -3.85 -0.20 5.49
CA CYS A 31 -3.96 -1.54 4.94
C CYS A 31 -2.72 -2.41 5.26
N LEU A 32 -1.53 -1.83 5.12
CA LEU A 32 -0.29 -2.54 5.39
C LEU A 32 -0.15 -2.93 6.86
N ASP A 33 -0.58 -2.04 7.77
CA ASP A 33 -0.44 -2.26 9.21
C ASP A 33 -1.58 -3.09 9.78
N GLN A 34 -2.82 -2.89 9.31
CA GLN A 34 -4.01 -3.43 9.94
C GLN A 34 -4.60 -4.65 9.22
N ARG A 35 -4.44 -4.73 7.90
CA ARG A 35 -5.16 -5.73 7.09
C ARG A 35 -4.25 -6.72 6.38
N TRP A 36 -2.98 -6.41 6.22
CA TRP A 36 -2.06 -7.26 5.46
C TRP A 36 -1.86 -8.59 6.17
N PRO A 37 -1.99 -9.73 5.46
CA PRO A 37 -1.78 -11.03 6.12
C PRO A 37 -0.35 -11.15 6.63
N ARG A 38 -0.19 -11.73 7.80
CA ARG A 38 1.13 -11.88 8.43
C ARG A 38 2.08 -12.69 7.57
N ARG A 39 1.56 -13.72 6.91
CA ARG A 39 2.36 -14.58 6.01
C ARG A 39 2.97 -13.82 4.84
N ALA A 40 2.40 -12.66 4.50
CA ALA A 40 2.83 -11.85 3.37
C ALA A 40 3.57 -10.59 3.79
N ARG A 41 3.96 -10.47 5.05
CA ARG A 41 4.72 -9.33 5.56
C ARG A 41 6.22 -9.54 5.35
N ASP A 42 6.59 -9.64 4.09
CA ASP A 42 7.96 -9.89 3.63
C ASP A 42 8.70 -8.58 3.33
N ARG A 43 9.78 -8.69 2.56
CA ARG A 43 10.57 -7.53 2.17
C ARG A 43 9.76 -6.53 1.35
N ALA A 44 8.92 -7.01 0.44
CA ALA A 44 8.09 -6.13 -0.39
C ALA A 44 7.10 -5.34 0.47
N TRP A 45 6.49 -5.98 1.46
CA TRP A 45 5.62 -5.32 2.43
C TRP A 45 6.37 -4.23 3.21
N ARG A 46 7.57 -4.53 3.68
CA ARG A 46 8.40 -3.57 4.42
C ARG A 46 8.76 -2.38 3.55
N SER A 47 9.13 -2.63 2.31
CA SER A 47 9.46 -1.58 1.35
C SER A 47 8.26 -0.68 1.08
N ALA A 48 7.08 -1.26 0.85
CA ALA A 48 5.86 -0.49 0.63
C ALA A 48 5.51 0.38 1.83
N ASN A 49 5.61 -0.17 3.03
CA ASN A 49 5.32 0.56 4.27
C ASN A 49 6.26 1.76 4.40
N ARG A 50 7.55 1.54 4.20
CA ARG A 50 8.56 2.59 4.29
C ARG A 50 8.34 3.68 3.23
N VAL A 51 8.14 3.29 1.97
CA VAL A 51 7.99 4.25 0.87
C VAL A 51 6.71 5.09 1.03
N CYS A 52 5.62 4.47 1.47
CA CYS A 52 4.39 5.21 1.73
C CYS A 52 4.56 6.23 2.85
N ARG A 53 5.27 5.88 3.93
CA ARG A 53 5.57 6.80 5.02
C ARG A 53 6.48 7.93 4.57
N ASP A 54 7.51 7.61 3.78
CA ASP A 54 8.41 8.61 3.21
C ASP A 54 7.66 9.57 2.28
N ALA A 55 6.68 9.07 1.53
CA ALA A 55 5.86 9.92 0.66
C ALA A 55 5.03 10.92 1.46
N LEU A 56 4.49 10.50 2.61
CA LEU A 56 3.78 11.41 3.50
C LEU A 56 4.70 12.52 4.02
N ASP A 57 5.96 12.21 4.22
CA ASP A 57 6.95 13.18 4.69
C ASP A 57 7.56 14.01 3.55
N GLY A 58 7.10 13.82 2.32
CA GLY A 58 7.60 14.54 1.16
C GLY A 58 8.95 14.05 0.65
N LEU A 59 9.42 12.89 1.13
CA LEU A 59 10.72 12.35 0.74
C LEU A 59 10.66 11.46 -0.51
N ARG A 60 9.46 11.04 -0.89
CA ARG A 60 9.21 10.23 -2.08
C ARG A 60 7.95 10.67 -2.77
N SER A 61 7.84 10.37 -4.06
CA SER A 61 6.66 10.76 -4.84
C SER A 61 5.49 9.80 -4.60
N PRO A 62 4.25 10.26 -4.82
CA PRO A 62 3.08 9.38 -4.79
C PRO A 62 3.17 8.25 -5.82
N VAL A 63 3.81 8.49 -6.95
CA VAL A 63 4.01 7.48 -7.99
C VAL A 63 4.85 6.31 -7.46
N GLU A 64 5.92 6.61 -6.76
CA GLU A 64 6.77 5.59 -6.14
C GLU A 64 6.01 4.80 -5.07
N ALA A 65 5.25 5.50 -4.23
CA ALA A 65 4.46 4.87 -3.18
C ALA A 65 3.43 3.90 -3.77
N ARG A 66 2.71 4.34 -4.80
CA ARG A 66 1.72 3.50 -5.48
C ARG A 66 2.37 2.27 -6.09
N LYS A 67 3.49 2.46 -6.75
CA LYS A 67 4.23 1.39 -7.42
C LYS A 67 4.70 0.32 -6.44
N THR A 68 5.27 0.74 -5.31
CA THR A 68 5.73 -0.20 -4.28
C THR A 68 4.57 -0.93 -3.62
N LEU A 69 3.46 -0.25 -3.40
CA LEU A 69 2.26 -0.88 -2.86
C LEU A 69 1.73 -1.95 -3.81
N ARG A 70 1.64 -1.64 -5.10
CA ARG A 70 1.21 -2.61 -6.11
C ARG A 70 2.12 -3.82 -6.15
N LYS A 71 3.42 -3.59 -6.08
CA LYS A 71 4.41 -4.65 -6.11
C LYS A 71 4.26 -5.57 -4.90
N ALA A 72 4.04 -5.00 -3.72
CA ALA A 72 3.82 -5.78 -2.51
C ALA A 72 2.53 -6.60 -2.60
N ALA A 73 1.46 -6.01 -3.11
CA ALA A 73 0.18 -6.70 -3.28
C ALA A 73 0.31 -7.86 -4.28
N LYS A 74 1.02 -7.63 -5.37
CA LYS A 74 1.27 -8.66 -6.38
C LYS A 74 2.07 -9.82 -5.78
N ALA A 75 3.13 -9.53 -5.05
CA ALA A 75 3.97 -10.55 -4.39
C ALA A 75 3.18 -11.37 -3.38
N ALA A 76 2.20 -10.76 -2.74
CA ALA A 76 1.36 -11.42 -1.74
C ALA A 76 0.15 -12.15 -2.36
N GLY A 77 -0.05 -12.02 -3.66
CA GLY A 77 -1.24 -12.59 -4.33
C GLY A 77 -2.53 -11.87 -4.00
N LEU A 78 -2.44 -10.59 -3.62
CA LEU A 78 -3.60 -9.77 -3.20
C LEU A 78 -4.05 -8.77 -4.26
N LEU A 79 -3.39 -8.69 -5.39
CA LEU A 79 -3.73 -7.71 -6.42
C LEU A 79 -5.05 -8.08 -7.08
N GLY A 80 -6.02 -7.22 -6.93
CA GLY A 80 -7.36 -7.42 -7.47
C GLY A 80 -7.52 -7.08 -8.93
#